data_d7874b28b93b0c039e15ff8b0d6a15ab
#
_entry.id   d7874b28b93b0c039e15ff8b0d6a15ab
#
_cell.length_a   1.000
_cell.length_b   1.000
_cell.length_c   1.000
_cell.angle_alpha   90.00
_cell.angle_beta   90.00
_cell.angle_gamma   90.00
#
_symmetry.space_group_name_H-M   'P 1'
#
loop_
_entity.id
_entity.type
_entity.pdbx_description
1 polymer ?
#
loop_
_entity_poly.entity_id
_entity_poly.type
_entity_poly.pdbx_seq_one_letter_code
_entity_poly.pdbx_strand_id
1 'polypeptide(L)'
;MANQKRRRGRLLYGLALYIWGLLLIAGAVFGLMKVWEYAEEFERSRPSATMDSYVANLSQELWDEGIAQTVAAMPHEVQSDEEVAACVRELLGSGNISYVRKGGSQDRINYSLRCRGSEFGTVTLVPDESAQIGVDTSAFPWRLLPWSLQPWKIEGETFDFTGLYSSVEVEVPYDYSVWLNGVKLGPEYIVEENILYDVLEDYYGYYEEMPTKVRYRFDNVIGAVNPIVRNADGEIFIIDPNLDDSQFIQPCTDEELERLAEFSAGFAVNYLKYISGVIDPTYGYQKLSDYLMPGSDLDNRMKDAMDGLSWAHTSSITVDSSRLNGALALGEGFYLCDISATATTFAMGHGEVETENNMRVIVLVRNGDVRAIHLKLY
;
A
#
# COMPACT_ATOMS: atom_id res chain seq x y z
N MET A 1 15.92 78.82 -64.61
CA MET A 1 16.86 78.29 -63.57
C MET A 1 16.37 78.16 -62.18
N ALA A 2 15.32 78.84 -61.74
CA ALA A 2 14.79 78.77 -60.36
C ALA A 2 14.07 77.42 -59.99
N ASN A 3 13.42 76.78 -60.95
CA ASN A 3 12.68 75.52 -60.72
C ASN A 3 13.55 74.29 -60.51
N GLN A 4 14.73 74.28 -61.04
CA GLN A 4 15.70 73.22 -60.91
C GLN A 4 16.36 73.20 -59.50
N LYS A 5 16.63 74.38 -58.92
CA LYS A 5 17.17 74.51 -57.57
C LYS A 5 16.17 74.05 -56.51
N ARG A 6 14.85 74.31 -56.69
CA ARG A 6 13.77 73.87 -55.77
C ARG A 6 13.57 72.36 -55.82
N ARG A 7 13.68 71.68 -56.94
CA ARG A 7 13.61 70.21 -57.06
C ARG A 7 14.83 69.54 -56.42
N ARG A 8 16.02 70.04 -56.54
CA ARG A 8 17.22 69.48 -55.85
C ARG A 8 17.18 69.66 -54.38
N GLY A 9 16.64 70.76 -53.83
CA GLY A 9 16.43 70.96 -52.37
C GLY A 9 15.43 69.97 -51.74
N ARG A 10 14.33 69.67 -52.46
CA ARG A 10 13.34 68.66 -51.99
C ARG A 10 13.89 67.25 -52.04
N LEU A 11 14.68 66.88 -53.00
CA LEU A 11 15.36 65.61 -53.13
C LEU A 11 16.39 65.40 -51.99
N LEU A 12 17.20 66.43 -51.71
CA LEU A 12 18.19 66.43 -50.66
C LEU A 12 17.52 66.31 -49.22
N TYR A 13 16.42 67.01 -49.06
CA TYR A 13 15.61 66.92 -47.80
C TYR A 13 15.02 65.52 -47.64
N GLY A 14 14.44 64.94 -48.68
CA GLY A 14 13.90 63.58 -48.63
C GLY A 14 15.01 62.55 -48.38
N LEU A 15 16.14 62.69 -48.94
CA LEU A 15 17.31 61.84 -48.71
C LEU A 15 17.83 61.94 -47.24
N ALA A 16 17.90 63.21 -46.74
CA ALA A 16 18.28 63.45 -45.36
C ALA A 16 17.28 62.80 -44.33
N LEU A 17 15.96 62.93 -44.59
CA LEU A 17 14.91 62.27 -43.78
C LEU A 17 15.01 60.73 -43.81
N TYR A 18 15.31 60.21 -45.03
CA TYR A 18 15.46 58.75 -45.15
C TYR A 18 16.71 58.25 -44.39
N ILE A 19 17.86 58.95 -44.50
CA ILE A 19 19.06 58.66 -43.74
C ILE A 19 18.79 58.75 -42.23
N TRP A 20 18.06 59.76 -41.78
CA TRP A 20 17.67 59.93 -40.38
C TRP A 20 16.77 58.78 -39.90
N GLY A 21 15.81 58.39 -40.72
CA GLY A 21 14.98 57.22 -40.44
C GLY A 21 15.80 55.93 -40.32
N LEU A 22 16.76 55.71 -41.22
CA LEU A 22 17.66 54.54 -41.14
C LEU A 22 18.54 54.58 -39.87
N LEU A 23 19.05 55.76 -39.49
CA LEU A 23 19.84 55.92 -38.26
C LEU A 23 19.02 55.67 -37.03
N LEU A 24 17.75 56.10 -36.98
CA LEU A 24 16.83 55.80 -35.89
C LEU A 24 16.54 54.30 -35.78
N ILE A 25 16.27 53.64 -36.91
CA ILE A 25 16.05 52.19 -36.94
C ILE A 25 17.32 51.44 -36.48
N ALA A 26 18.48 51.82 -37.00
CA ALA A 26 19.77 51.23 -36.62
C ALA A 26 20.06 51.44 -35.12
N GLY A 27 19.77 52.64 -34.58
CA GLY A 27 19.87 52.92 -33.15
C GLY A 27 18.91 52.12 -32.31
N ALA A 28 17.67 51.94 -32.76
CA ALA A 28 16.69 51.12 -32.08
C ALA A 28 17.09 49.64 -32.06
N VAL A 29 17.56 49.10 -33.20
CA VAL A 29 18.04 47.72 -33.27
C VAL A 29 19.25 47.50 -32.36
N PHE A 30 20.21 48.43 -32.39
CA PHE A 30 21.36 48.36 -31.50
C PHE A 30 20.97 48.46 -30.05
N GLY A 31 20.02 49.32 -29.68
CA GLY A 31 19.47 49.42 -28.32
C GLY A 31 18.80 48.12 -27.89
N LEU A 32 18.01 47.52 -28.76
CA LEU A 32 17.35 46.23 -28.48
C LEU A 32 18.36 45.08 -28.29
N MET A 33 19.41 45.04 -29.11
CA MET A 33 20.48 44.04 -28.96
C MET A 33 21.18 44.19 -27.59
N LYS A 34 21.44 45.42 -27.16
CA LYS A 34 22.05 45.67 -25.86
C LYS A 34 21.10 45.32 -24.70
N VAL A 35 19.82 45.64 -24.77
CA VAL A 35 18.82 45.22 -23.81
C VAL A 35 18.73 43.70 -23.74
N TRP A 36 18.82 43.02 -24.88
CA TRP A 36 18.82 41.56 -24.93
C TRP A 36 20.04 40.95 -24.18
N GLU A 37 21.26 41.44 -24.45
CA GLU A 37 22.48 41.02 -23.75
C GLU A 37 22.31 41.19 -22.20
N TYR A 38 21.75 42.30 -21.79
CA TYR A 38 21.51 42.55 -20.37
C TYR A 38 20.43 41.63 -19.79
N ALA A 39 19.35 41.40 -20.50
CA ALA A 39 18.28 40.50 -20.07
C ALA A 39 18.78 39.06 -19.95
N GLU A 40 19.61 38.60 -20.85
CA GLU A 40 20.23 37.28 -20.80
C GLU A 40 21.13 37.13 -19.55
N GLU A 41 21.96 38.14 -19.27
CA GLU A 41 22.82 38.14 -18.08
C GLU A 41 22.00 38.25 -16.79
N PHE A 42 20.90 39.01 -16.81
CA PHE A 42 19.95 39.09 -15.68
C PHE A 42 19.30 37.73 -15.39
N GLU A 43 18.83 37.04 -16.43
CA GLU A 43 18.24 35.69 -16.23
C GLU A 43 19.28 34.71 -15.70
N ARG A 44 20.52 34.73 -16.18
CA ARG A 44 21.63 33.91 -15.67
C ARG A 44 22.01 34.24 -14.23
N SER A 45 21.86 35.49 -13.82
CA SER A 45 22.20 35.96 -12.47
C SER A 45 21.11 35.65 -11.41
N ARG A 46 19.95 35.08 -11.82
CA ARG A 46 18.89 34.74 -10.87
C ARG A 46 19.25 33.50 -10.06
N PRO A 47 18.88 33.45 -8.75
CA PRO A 47 19.08 32.26 -7.93
C PRO A 47 18.44 31.00 -8.53
N SER A 48 17.30 31.15 -9.22
CA SER A 48 16.63 30.03 -9.91
C SER A 48 17.47 29.45 -11.05
N ALA A 49 18.19 30.28 -11.82
CA ALA A 49 19.06 29.80 -12.90
C ALA A 49 20.22 28.95 -12.37
N THR A 50 20.79 29.34 -11.22
CA THR A 50 21.80 28.53 -10.52
C THR A 50 21.22 27.20 -10.06
N MET A 51 19.99 27.20 -9.52
CA MET A 51 19.30 25.98 -9.10
C MET A 51 18.92 25.08 -10.28
N ASP A 52 18.47 25.67 -11.42
CA ASP A 52 18.15 24.91 -12.63
C ASP A 52 19.40 24.18 -13.16
N SER A 53 20.55 24.89 -13.20
CA SER A 53 21.83 24.30 -13.57
C SER A 53 22.28 23.22 -12.58
N TYR A 54 22.10 23.45 -11.29
CA TYR A 54 22.43 22.49 -10.24
C TYR A 54 21.61 21.21 -10.39
N VAL A 55 20.29 21.32 -10.50
CA VAL A 55 19.40 20.15 -10.64
C VAL A 55 19.67 19.41 -11.94
N ALA A 56 19.96 20.11 -13.05
CA ALA A 56 20.30 19.47 -14.32
C ALA A 56 21.62 18.68 -14.25
N ASN A 57 22.58 19.14 -13.46
CA ASN A 57 23.88 18.48 -13.27
C ASN A 57 23.88 17.47 -12.13
N LEU A 58 22.88 17.50 -11.27
CA LEU A 58 22.75 16.64 -10.12
C LEU A 58 22.78 15.14 -10.50
N SER A 59 22.36 14.80 -11.72
CA SER A 59 22.25 13.41 -12.19
C SER A 59 23.58 12.73 -12.54
N GLN A 60 24.70 13.38 -12.53
CA GLN A 60 25.94 12.80 -13.10
C GLN A 60 27.17 12.73 -12.18
N GLU A 61 27.39 13.58 -11.22
CA GLU A 61 28.70 13.63 -10.52
C GLU A 61 28.65 13.54 -8.98
N LEU A 62 27.53 13.87 -8.33
CA LEU A 62 27.47 14.00 -6.86
C LEU A 62 26.98 12.75 -6.12
N TRP A 63 26.59 11.73 -6.86
CA TRP A 63 25.76 10.67 -6.33
C TRP A 63 26.46 9.60 -5.51
N ASP A 64 27.62 9.13 -5.95
CA ASP A 64 28.11 7.87 -5.40
C ASP A 64 28.63 8.01 -3.96
N GLU A 65 29.39 9.05 -3.69
CA GLU A 65 29.99 9.22 -2.38
C GLU A 65 29.03 9.88 -1.37
N GLY A 66 28.30 10.92 -1.80
CA GLY A 66 27.33 11.62 -0.96
C GLY A 66 26.12 10.78 -0.59
N ILE A 67 25.58 9.98 -1.52
CA ILE A 67 24.49 9.04 -1.24
C ILE A 67 24.96 7.97 -0.27
N ALA A 68 26.12 7.34 -0.52
CA ALA A 68 26.62 6.28 0.34
C ALA A 68 26.84 6.77 1.79
N GLN A 69 27.45 7.95 1.97
CA GLN A 69 27.65 8.53 3.30
C GLN A 69 26.32 8.89 3.99
N THR A 70 25.36 9.43 3.23
CA THR A 70 24.05 9.80 3.80
C THR A 70 23.26 8.56 4.18
N VAL A 71 23.21 7.54 3.30
CA VAL A 71 22.51 6.29 3.54
C VAL A 71 23.07 5.56 4.74
N ALA A 72 24.39 5.47 4.89
CA ALA A 72 25.02 4.81 6.05
C ALA A 72 24.68 5.48 7.41
N ALA A 73 24.22 6.74 7.38
CA ALA A 73 23.78 7.46 8.57
C ALA A 73 22.26 7.35 8.83
N MET A 74 21.51 6.75 7.89
CA MET A 74 20.05 6.64 7.99
C MET A 74 19.62 5.35 8.67
N PRO A 75 18.53 5.36 9.47
CA PRO A 75 17.98 4.14 10.04
C PRO A 75 17.30 3.30 8.94
N HIS A 76 17.74 2.07 8.74
CA HIS A 76 17.09 1.06 7.91
C HIS A 76 17.43 -0.32 8.48
N GLU A 77 16.40 -1.15 8.69
CA GLU A 77 16.54 -2.42 9.41
C GLU A 77 16.47 -3.64 8.45
N VAL A 78 15.74 -3.48 7.36
CA VAL A 78 15.38 -4.59 6.46
C VAL A 78 15.99 -4.49 5.06
N GLN A 79 16.71 -3.41 4.79
CA GLN A 79 17.45 -3.18 3.54
C GLN A 79 18.93 -2.93 3.87
N SER A 80 19.85 -3.40 3.02
CA SER A 80 21.26 -3.05 3.13
C SER A 80 21.53 -1.62 2.62
N ASP A 81 22.62 -1.01 3.06
CA ASP A 81 23.07 0.31 2.58
C ASP A 81 23.13 0.36 1.04
N GLU A 82 23.60 -0.73 0.41
CA GLU A 82 23.71 -0.83 -1.04
C GLU A 82 22.34 -0.85 -1.72
N GLU A 83 21.37 -1.57 -1.17
CA GLU A 83 19.99 -1.61 -1.67
C GLU A 83 19.32 -0.25 -1.54
N VAL A 84 19.43 0.39 -0.37
CA VAL A 84 18.88 1.74 -0.14
C VAL A 84 19.52 2.73 -1.09
N ALA A 85 20.85 2.73 -1.24
CA ALA A 85 21.56 3.60 -2.17
C ALA A 85 21.13 3.36 -3.62
N ALA A 86 20.91 2.11 -4.03
CA ALA A 86 20.42 1.77 -5.37
C ALA A 86 18.99 2.32 -5.58
N CYS A 87 18.10 2.13 -4.62
CA CYS A 87 16.74 2.67 -4.67
C CYS A 87 16.73 4.20 -4.72
N VAL A 88 17.56 4.87 -3.93
CA VAL A 88 17.71 6.34 -3.96
C VAL A 88 18.16 6.80 -5.36
N ARG A 89 19.18 6.16 -5.94
CA ARG A 89 19.65 6.47 -7.31
C ARG A 89 18.54 6.30 -8.34
N GLU A 90 17.78 5.23 -8.27
CA GLU A 90 16.67 4.96 -9.18
C GLU A 90 15.57 6.02 -9.05
N LEU A 91 15.14 6.33 -7.83
CA LEU A 91 14.12 7.34 -7.55
C LEU A 91 14.52 8.72 -8.07
N LEU A 92 15.74 9.10 -7.85
CA LEU A 92 16.26 10.40 -8.27
C LEU A 92 16.56 10.41 -9.78
N GLY A 93 17.05 9.32 -10.36
CA GLY A 93 17.28 9.16 -11.81
C GLY A 93 15.98 9.10 -12.62
N SER A 94 14.84 8.81 -12.02
CA SER A 94 13.52 8.84 -12.69
C SER A 94 13.00 10.25 -13.03
N GLY A 95 13.77 11.30 -12.74
CA GLY A 95 13.68 12.59 -13.42
C GLY A 95 12.67 13.59 -12.87
N ASN A 96 12.09 13.40 -11.69
CA ASN A 96 11.13 14.35 -11.10
C ASN A 96 11.72 15.15 -9.92
N ILE A 97 12.96 15.62 -10.08
CA ILE A 97 13.56 16.51 -9.08
C ILE A 97 13.04 17.93 -9.31
N SER A 98 12.53 18.52 -8.27
CA SER A 98 12.10 19.91 -8.21
C SER A 98 12.70 20.61 -7.00
N TYR A 99 12.68 21.92 -7.02
CA TYR A 99 13.16 22.70 -5.89
C TYR A 99 12.16 23.79 -5.50
N VAL A 100 12.12 24.11 -4.22
CA VAL A 100 11.25 25.16 -3.67
C VAL A 100 12.05 26.04 -2.73
N ARG A 101 11.92 27.36 -2.88
CA ARG A 101 12.55 28.31 -1.95
C ARG A 101 11.96 28.16 -0.55
N LYS A 102 12.78 27.82 0.43
CA LYS A 102 12.37 27.56 1.81
C LYS A 102 12.47 28.83 2.69
N GLY A 103 13.32 29.76 2.32
CA GLY A 103 13.52 31.00 3.05
C GLY A 103 14.91 31.59 2.80
N GLY A 104 15.33 32.53 3.64
CA GLY A 104 16.66 33.13 3.59
C GLY A 104 16.62 34.65 3.66
N SER A 105 17.80 35.26 3.70
CA SER A 105 18.04 36.70 3.61
C SER A 105 18.32 37.14 2.17
N GLN A 106 18.68 38.40 1.98
CA GLN A 106 19.13 38.89 0.66
C GLN A 106 20.45 38.26 0.23
N ASP A 107 21.29 37.87 1.20
CA ASP A 107 22.65 37.37 0.95
C ASP A 107 22.76 35.84 1.14
N ARG A 108 21.67 35.16 1.48
CA ARG A 108 21.65 33.70 1.70
C ARG A 108 20.26 33.14 1.46
N ILE A 109 20.13 32.28 0.45
CA ILE A 109 18.85 31.68 0.07
C ILE A 109 18.93 30.17 0.21
N ASN A 110 17.94 29.59 0.91
CA ASN A 110 17.83 28.15 1.08
C ASN A 110 16.74 27.61 0.16
N TYR A 111 17.07 26.56 -0.58
CA TYR A 111 16.14 25.79 -1.41
C TYR A 111 16.01 24.37 -0.87
N SER A 112 14.79 23.88 -0.82
CA SER A 112 14.48 22.48 -0.55
C SER A 112 14.45 21.72 -1.87
N LEU A 113 15.17 20.62 -1.94
CA LEU A 113 15.12 19.67 -3.06
C LEU A 113 14.02 18.66 -2.80
N ARG A 114 13.23 18.36 -3.82
CA ARG A 114 12.09 17.43 -3.72
C ARG A 114 12.10 16.43 -4.85
N CYS A 115 11.81 15.18 -4.50
CA CYS A 115 11.53 14.10 -5.44
C CYS A 115 10.11 13.57 -5.17
N ARG A 116 9.28 13.52 -6.21
CA ARG A 116 7.87 13.09 -6.10
C ARG A 116 7.08 13.81 -4.98
N GLY A 117 7.45 15.05 -4.69
CA GLY A 117 6.83 15.88 -3.65
C GLY A 117 7.45 15.78 -2.26
N SER A 118 8.25 14.77 -1.97
CA SER A 118 8.98 14.61 -0.72
C SER A 118 10.30 15.37 -0.74
N GLU A 119 10.64 16.01 0.37
CA GLU A 119 11.94 16.69 0.55
C GLU A 119 13.04 15.65 0.79
N PHE A 120 14.17 15.80 0.10
CA PHE A 120 15.32 14.92 0.26
C PHE A 120 16.64 15.67 0.44
N GLY A 121 16.62 16.99 0.45
CA GLY A 121 17.82 17.77 0.67
C GLY A 121 17.57 19.27 0.71
N THR A 122 18.60 20.02 1.09
CA THR A 122 18.61 21.47 1.12
C THR A 122 19.88 22.00 0.46
N VAL A 123 19.73 23.02 -0.40
CA VAL A 123 20.83 23.73 -1.04
C VAL A 123 20.81 25.17 -0.58
N THR A 124 21.98 25.66 -0.17
CA THR A 124 22.16 27.05 0.25
C THR A 124 22.92 27.80 -0.83
N LEU A 125 22.34 28.87 -1.31
CA LEU A 125 22.96 29.80 -2.25
C LEU A 125 23.42 31.07 -1.54
N VAL A 126 24.60 31.56 -1.96
CA VAL A 126 25.14 32.85 -1.56
C VAL A 126 25.58 33.64 -2.79
N PRO A 127 25.65 34.97 -2.71
CA PRO A 127 26.20 35.80 -3.79
C PRO A 127 27.59 35.35 -4.18
N ASP A 128 27.84 35.25 -5.49
CA ASP A 128 29.18 34.98 -5.99
C ASP A 128 29.89 36.26 -6.37
N GLU A 129 30.70 36.79 -5.45
CA GLU A 129 31.50 38.00 -5.67
C GLU A 129 32.64 37.77 -6.67
N SER A 130 33.00 36.53 -6.97
CA SER A 130 34.08 36.17 -7.89
C SER A 130 33.64 36.02 -9.35
N ALA A 131 32.32 35.91 -9.57
CA ALA A 131 31.78 35.72 -10.91
C ALA A 131 31.94 36.98 -11.78
N GLN A 132 32.45 36.80 -12.99
CA GLN A 132 32.53 37.88 -13.95
C GLN A 132 31.15 38.09 -14.59
N ILE A 133 30.61 39.30 -14.45
CA ILE A 133 29.40 39.73 -15.13
C ILE A 133 29.77 40.17 -16.54
N GLY A 134 29.16 39.57 -17.57
CA GLY A 134 29.45 39.85 -18.97
C GLY A 134 29.07 41.26 -19.44
N VAL A 135 28.35 42.02 -18.61
CA VAL A 135 27.85 43.37 -18.91
C VAL A 135 28.41 44.36 -17.88
N ASP A 136 29.02 45.44 -18.37
CA ASP A 136 29.48 46.55 -17.53
C ASP A 136 28.25 47.34 -17.01
N THR A 137 27.79 47.03 -15.81
CA THR A 137 26.64 47.67 -15.20
C THR A 137 26.87 49.14 -14.80
N SER A 138 28.13 49.62 -14.80
CA SER A 138 28.48 51.02 -14.54
C SER A 138 28.31 51.91 -15.80
N ALA A 139 28.31 51.32 -16.98
CA ALA A 139 28.18 52.01 -18.25
C ALA A 139 26.74 52.46 -18.53
N PHE A 140 26.61 53.55 -19.33
CA PHE A 140 25.30 53.96 -19.85
C PHE A 140 24.87 52.99 -20.98
N PRO A 141 23.60 52.52 -21.06
CA PRO A 141 22.42 52.94 -20.26
C PRO A 141 22.18 52.10 -18.99
N TRP A 142 22.95 51.07 -18.69
CA TRP A 142 22.72 50.06 -17.66
C TRP A 142 22.62 50.66 -16.27
N ARG A 143 23.41 51.73 -15.99
CA ARG A 143 23.37 52.47 -14.74
C ARG A 143 21.97 53.03 -14.40
N LEU A 144 21.07 53.14 -15.38
CA LEU A 144 19.71 53.65 -15.17
C LEU A 144 18.70 52.58 -14.80
N LEU A 145 19.07 51.30 -14.91
CA LEU A 145 18.19 50.19 -14.59
C LEU A 145 18.22 49.90 -13.06
N PRO A 146 17.06 49.71 -12.43
CA PRO A 146 16.99 49.49 -11.01
C PRO A 146 17.42 48.08 -10.54
N TRP A 147 17.87 47.24 -11.48
CA TRP A 147 18.17 45.86 -11.20
C TRP A 147 19.69 45.69 -11.00
N SER A 148 20.07 45.06 -9.90
CA SER A 148 21.44 44.60 -9.69
C SER A 148 21.60 43.20 -10.27
N LEU A 149 22.65 43.01 -11.09
CA LEU A 149 23.08 41.69 -11.52
C LEU A 149 23.88 41.08 -10.37
N GLN A 150 23.37 40.04 -9.76
CA GLN A 150 23.99 39.35 -8.61
C GLN A 150 24.08 37.87 -8.91
N PRO A 151 25.21 37.37 -9.44
CA PRO A 151 25.41 35.93 -9.59
C PRO A 151 25.38 35.19 -8.27
N TRP A 152 24.96 33.95 -8.31
CA TRP A 152 24.84 33.09 -7.13
C TRP A 152 25.70 31.86 -7.28
N LYS A 153 26.22 31.35 -6.16
CA LYS A 153 26.91 30.08 -6.06
C LYS A 153 26.36 29.24 -4.91
N ILE A 154 26.59 27.94 -5.00
CA ILE A 154 26.28 27.02 -3.92
C ILE A 154 27.32 27.18 -2.83
N GLU A 155 26.89 27.47 -1.62
CA GLU A 155 27.72 27.51 -0.41
C GLU A 155 27.81 26.12 0.24
N GLY A 156 26.71 25.39 0.21
CA GLY A 156 26.64 24.04 0.77
C GLY A 156 25.34 23.34 0.43
N GLU A 157 25.40 22.04 0.59
CA GLU A 157 24.29 21.14 0.38
C GLU A 157 24.21 20.13 1.52
N THR A 158 23.01 19.70 1.85
CA THR A 158 22.76 18.64 2.81
C THR A 158 21.70 17.73 2.24
N PHE A 159 21.94 16.41 2.31
CA PHE A 159 20.97 15.40 1.90
C PHE A 159 20.39 14.69 3.12
N ASP A 160 19.11 14.41 3.06
CA ASP A 160 18.36 13.63 4.03
C ASP A 160 17.28 12.88 3.26
N PHE A 161 17.46 11.57 3.10
CA PHE A 161 16.54 10.73 2.36
C PHE A 161 15.42 10.16 3.22
N THR A 162 15.36 10.51 4.51
CA THR A 162 14.28 10.06 5.41
C THR A 162 12.90 10.49 4.91
N GLY A 163 12.82 11.62 4.20
CA GLY A 163 11.58 12.06 3.54
C GLY A 163 11.11 11.16 2.39
N LEU A 164 11.94 10.22 1.93
CA LEU A 164 11.61 9.22 0.90
C LEU A 164 11.17 7.89 1.50
N TYR A 165 11.22 7.73 2.82
CA TYR A 165 10.75 6.52 3.49
C TYR A 165 9.25 6.31 3.31
N SER A 166 8.90 5.07 3.20
CA SER A 166 7.54 4.56 3.25
C SER A 166 7.42 3.47 4.31
N SER A 167 6.21 3.17 4.69
CA SER A 167 5.89 1.97 5.47
C SER A 167 5.21 0.96 4.58
N VAL A 168 5.47 -0.31 4.82
CA VAL A 168 4.77 -1.42 4.16
C VAL A 168 4.03 -2.22 5.23
N GLU A 169 2.78 -2.50 4.98
CA GLU A 169 1.94 -3.32 5.85
C GLU A 169 1.48 -4.56 5.07
N VAL A 170 1.47 -5.70 5.76
CA VAL A 170 1.01 -6.97 5.21
C VAL A 170 0.17 -7.69 6.25
N GLU A 171 -1.06 -8.05 5.90
CA GLU A 171 -1.90 -8.92 6.71
C GLU A 171 -1.80 -10.35 6.21
N VAL A 172 -1.58 -11.27 7.13
CA VAL A 172 -1.45 -12.70 6.84
C VAL A 172 -2.09 -13.53 7.96
N PRO A 173 -2.49 -14.78 7.70
CA PRO A 173 -2.85 -15.73 8.74
C PRO A 173 -1.77 -15.82 9.84
N TYR A 174 -2.18 -16.08 11.08
CA TYR A 174 -1.28 -16.15 12.24
C TYR A 174 -0.16 -17.19 12.07
N ASP A 175 -0.43 -18.29 11.41
CA ASP A 175 0.51 -19.38 11.14
C ASP A 175 1.41 -19.15 9.90
N TYR A 176 1.18 -18.06 9.16
CA TYR A 176 2.02 -17.69 8.02
C TYR A 176 3.27 -16.92 8.48
N SER A 177 4.28 -16.89 7.63
CA SER A 177 5.49 -16.13 7.89
C SER A 177 5.77 -15.13 6.77
N VAL A 178 6.24 -13.94 7.16
CA VAL A 178 6.61 -12.87 6.23
C VAL A 178 8.13 -12.78 6.18
N TRP A 179 8.67 -12.71 4.97
CA TRP A 179 10.08 -12.60 4.69
C TRP A 179 10.36 -11.35 3.87
N LEU A 180 11.41 -10.64 4.20
CA LEU A 180 11.86 -9.47 3.47
C LEU A 180 13.35 -9.60 3.19
N ASN A 181 13.74 -9.45 1.92
CA ASN A 181 15.14 -9.58 1.48
C ASN A 181 15.83 -10.86 1.99
N GLY A 182 15.07 -11.97 2.10
CA GLY A 182 15.59 -13.24 2.61
C GLY A 182 15.66 -13.36 4.13
N VAL A 183 15.28 -12.33 4.88
CA VAL A 183 15.20 -12.35 6.35
C VAL A 183 13.75 -12.59 6.77
N LYS A 184 13.54 -13.58 7.65
CA LYS A 184 12.22 -13.82 8.26
C LYS A 184 11.93 -12.71 9.27
N LEU A 185 10.78 -12.05 9.14
CA LEU A 185 10.35 -11.03 10.10
C LEU A 185 9.92 -11.70 11.41
N GLY A 186 10.39 -11.14 12.52
CA GLY A 186 10.03 -11.58 13.86
C GLY A 186 8.75 -10.91 14.40
N PRO A 187 8.34 -11.27 15.62
CA PRO A 187 7.14 -10.71 16.26
C PRO A 187 7.25 -9.20 16.55
N GLU A 188 8.46 -8.64 16.57
CA GLU A 188 8.70 -7.21 16.75
C GLU A 188 8.13 -6.34 15.62
N TYR A 189 7.84 -6.94 14.46
CA TYR A 189 7.22 -6.29 13.32
C TYR A 189 5.70 -6.43 13.29
N ILE A 190 5.10 -7.18 14.24
CA ILE A 190 3.66 -7.35 14.35
C ILE A 190 3.10 -6.13 15.09
N VAL A 191 2.26 -5.36 14.42
CA VAL A 191 1.61 -4.16 14.98
C VAL A 191 0.18 -4.41 15.43
N GLU A 192 -0.43 -5.49 14.94
CA GLU A 192 -1.79 -5.89 15.33
C GLU A 192 -1.92 -7.41 15.25
N GLU A 193 -2.51 -7.99 16.30
CA GLU A 193 -2.79 -9.43 16.40
C GLU A 193 -4.30 -9.65 16.54
N ASN A 194 -4.73 -10.88 16.32
CA ASN A 194 -6.13 -11.30 16.45
C ASN A 194 -7.10 -10.53 15.52
N ILE A 195 -6.62 -10.18 14.31
CA ILE A 195 -7.46 -9.58 13.28
C ILE A 195 -8.42 -10.67 12.77
N LEU A 196 -9.70 -10.37 12.81
CA LEU A 196 -10.72 -11.32 12.39
C LEU A 196 -10.78 -11.41 10.85
N TYR A 197 -11.16 -12.59 10.34
CA TYR A 197 -11.47 -12.74 8.92
C TYR A 197 -12.88 -12.21 8.66
N ASP A 198 -13.06 -11.34 7.67
CA ASP A 198 -14.37 -10.80 7.31
C ASP A 198 -15.35 -11.90 6.92
N VAL A 199 -14.87 -12.92 6.22
CA VAL A 199 -15.69 -14.07 5.79
C VAL A 199 -16.16 -14.97 6.95
N LEU A 200 -15.56 -14.82 8.12
CA LEU A 200 -15.89 -15.56 9.35
C LEU A 200 -16.58 -14.69 10.40
N GLU A 201 -16.93 -13.43 10.12
CA GLU A 201 -17.51 -12.49 11.09
C GLU A 201 -18.69 -13.10 11.86
N ASP A 202 -19.59 -13.81 11.18
CA ASP A 202 -20.74 -14.47 11.76
C ASP A 202 -20.42 -15.58 12.78
N TYR A 203 -19.16 -16.05 12.83
CA TYR A 203 -18.75 -17.22 13.63
C TYR A 203 -17.85 -16.89 14.79
N TYR A 204 -17.27 -15.70 14.83
CA TYR A 204 -16.47 -15.27 15.98
C TYR A 204 -17.32 -15.10 17.24
N GLY A 205 -16.71 -15.38 18.37
CA GLY A 205 -17.38 -15.34 19.67
C GLY A 205 -17.99 -16.69 20.11
N TYR A 206 -18.01 -17.68 19.21
CA TYR A 206 -18.51 -19.04 19.56
C TYR A 206 -17.39 -19.97 20.04
N TYR A 207 -16.15 -19.62 19.78
CA TYR A 207 -14.96 -20.32 20.24
C TYR A 207 -13.78 -19.38 20.35
N GLU A 208 -13.01 -19.42 21.44
CA GLU A 208 -11.92 -18.47 21.71
C GLU A 208 -10.72 -18.63 20.78
N GLU A 209 -10.49 -19.85 20.27
CA GLU A 209 -9.32 -20.17 19.44
C GLU A 209 -9.62 -20.17 17.93
N MET A 210 -10.58 -19.38 17.47
CA MET A 210 -10.86 -19.24 16.04
C MET A 210 -9.65 -18.65 15.29
N PRO A 211 -9.44 -19.07 14.02
CA PRO A 211 -8.33 -18.55 13.22
C PRO A 211 -8.35 -17.02 13.10
N THR A 212 -7.18 -16.42 13.19
CA THR A 212 -7.02 -14.98 13.10
C THR A 212 -5.87 -14.63 12.15
N LYS A 213 -5.81 -13.35 11.77
CA LYS A 213 -4.72 -12.77 11.02
C LYS A 213 -3.85 -11.90 11.93
N VAL A 214 -2.64 -11.65 11.47
CA VAL A 214 -1.72 -10.68 12.08
C VAL A 214 -1.30 -9.66 11.01
N ARG A 215 -1.07 -8.42 11.44
CA ARG A 215 -0.56 -7.36 10.57
C ARG A 215 0.90 -7.10 10.91
N TYR A 216 1.76 -7.36 9.94
CA TYR A 216 3.14 -6.93 9.96
C TYR A 216 3.24 -5.51 9.41
N ARG A 217 4.10 -4.71 10.03
CA ARG A 217 4.47 -3.39 9.55
C ARG A 217 5.97 -3.20 9.68
N PHE A 218 6.56 -2.70 8.64
CA PHE A 218 7.96 -2.27 8.65
C PHE A 218 8.05 -0.88 8.04
N ASP A 219 8.73 -0.03 8.77
CA ASP A 219 8.94 1.37 8.46
C ASP A 219 10.34 1.58 7.86
N ASN A 220 10.63 2.80 7.44
CA ASN A 220 11.94 3.20 6.92
C ASN A 220 12.39 2.42 5.68
N VAL A 221 11.47 2.17 4.76
CA VAL A 221 11.72 1.48 3.50
C VAL A 221 11.81 2.49 2.36
N ILE A 222 12.83 2.40 1.53
CA ILE A 222 12.95 3.19 0.29
C ILE A 222 12.74 2.29 -0.92
N GLY A 223 11.90 2.77 -1.84
CA GLY A 223 11.58 2.05 -3.06
C GLY A 223 10.49 0.99 -2.91
N ALA A 224 10.33 0.16 -3.93
CA ALA A 224 9.38 -0.93 -3.92
C ALA A 224 10.01 -2.16 -3.25
N VAL A 225 9.46 -2.55 -2.12
CA VAL A 225 9.85 -3.78 -1.42
C VAL A 225 8.68 -4.76 -1.52
N ASN A 226 8.97 -5.97 -1.97
CA ASN A 226 7.99 -7.03 -2.11
C ASN A 226 8.22 -8.07 -1.01
N PRO A 227 7.40 -8.09 0.05
CA PRO A 227 7.47 -9.13 1.06
C PRO A 227 7.10 -10.48 0.44
N ILE A 228 7.84 -11.51 0.80
CA ILE A 228 7.53 -12.90 0.47
C ILE A 228 6.76 -13.49 1.64
N VAL A 229 5.54 -13.93 1.39
CA VAL A 229 4.71 -14.63 2.36
C VAL A 229 4.87 -16.14 2.16
N ARG A 230 4.98 -16.89 3.24
CA ARG A 230 4.97 -18.36 3.22
C ARG A 230 3.85 -18.86 4.12
N ASN A 231 3.12 -19.84 3.61
CA ASN A 231 2.08 -20.53 4.36
C ASN A 231 2.67 -21.40 5.49
N ALA A 232 1.80 -22.07 6.26
CA ALA A 232 2.21 -22.96 7.33
C ALA A 232 3.14 -24.10 6.88
N ASP A 233 3.00 -24.56 5.64
CA ASP A 233 3.84 -25.61 5.04
C ASP A 233 5.18 -25.08 4.52
N GLY A 234 5.39 -23.76 4.59
CA GLY A 234 6.62 -23.09 4.12
C GLY A 234 6.62 -22.79 2.61
N GLU A 235 5.53 -23.02 1.91
CA GLU A 235 5.38 -22.69 0.50
C GLU A 235 5.12 -21.21 0.30
N ILE A 236 5.57 -20.66 -0.84
CA ILE A 236 5.36 -19.25 -1.15
C ILE A 236 3.88 -19.03 -1.48
N PHE A 237 3.26 -18.12 -0.73
CA PHE A 237 1.91 -17.64 -0.95
C PHE A 237 1.94 -16.25 -1.58
N ILE A 238 1.26 -16.09 -2.71
CA ILE A 238 1.18 -14.81 -3.41
C ILE A 238 -0.11 -14.12 -3.01
N ILE A 239 0.00 -13.01 -2.27
CA ILE A 239 -1.15 -12.19 -1.91
C ILE A 239 -1.58 -11.37 -3.14
N ASP A 240 -2.84 -11.50 -3.53
CA ASP A 240 -3.47 -10.60 -4.51
C ASP A 240 -4.12 -9.42 -3.78
N PRO A 241 -3.63 -8.18 -3.97
CA PRO A 241 -4.17 -7.00 -3.28
C PRO A 241 -5.60 -6.64 -3.73
N ASN A 242 -6.14 -7.28 -4.76
CA ASN A 242 -7.51 -7.06 -5.24
C ASN A 242 -8.51 -8.06 -4.66
N LEU A 243 -8.03 -9.09 -3.96
CA LEU A 243 -8.88 -10.06 -3.27
C LEU A 243 -9.01 -9.70 -1.78
N ASP A 244 -10.14 -10.08 -1.22
CA ASP A 244 -10.36 -10.03 0.22
C ASP A 244 -9.62 -11.17 0.94
N ASP A 245 -9.85 -11.33 2.22
CA ASP A 245 -9.20 -12.34 3.05
C ASP A 245 -9.65 -13.79 2.75
N SER A 246 -10.65 -13.96 1.86
CA SER A 246 -11.03 -15.30 1.36
C SER A 246 -9.89 -15.99 0.59
N GLN A 247 -8.92 -15.24 0.09
CA GLN A 247 -7.73 -15.78 -0.57
C GLN A 247 -6.90 -16.69 0.34
N PHE A 248 -6.96 -16.50 1.66
CA PHE A 248 -6.26 -17.33 2.65
C PHE A 248 -6.99 -18.62 2.98
N ILE A 249 -8.25 -18.75 2.56
CA ILE A 249 -9.08 -19.93 2.76
C ILE A 249 -8.76 -20.92 1.63
N GLN A 250 -8.21 -22.07 2.00
CA GLN A 250 -7.75 -23.05 1.03
C GLN A 250 -8.83 -24.14 0.80
N PRO A 251 -8.92 -24.71 -0.42
CA PRO A 251 -9.71 -25.93 -0.62
C PRO A 251 -9.06 -27.07 0.17
N CYS A 252 -9.90 -27.93 0.75
CA CYS A 252 -9.42 -29.10 1.45
C CYS A 252 -8.77 -30.11 0.49
N THR A 253 -7.79 -30.84 0.98
CA THR A 253 -7.20 -32.00 0.29
C THR A 253 -8.20 -33.17 0.25
N ASP A 254 -7.95 -34.14 -0.63
CA ASP A 254 -8.82 -35.32 -0.73
C ASP A 254 -8.87 -36.12 0.58
N GLU A 255 -7.76 -36.22 1.33
CA GLU A 255 -7.70 -36.90 2.63
C GLU A 255 -8.54 -36.16 3.68
N GLU A 256 -8.46 -34.85 3.70
CA GLU A 256 -9.28 -34.01 4.59
C GLU A 256 -10.76 -34.13 4.25
N LEU A 257 -11.12 -34.08 2.96
CA LEU A 257 -12.50 -34.25 2.51
C LEU A 257 -13.08 -35.61 2.90
N GLU A 258 -12.31 -36.69 2.78
CA GLU A 258 -12.74 -38.03 3.20
C GLU A 258 -13.01 -38.07 4.71
N ARG A 259 -12.11 -37.56 5.52
CA ARG A 259 -12.25 -37.46 6.99
C ARG A 259 -13.44 -36.60 7.40
N LEU A 260 -13.60 -35.44 6.78
CA LEU A 260 -14.71 -34.54 7.06
C LEU A 260 -16.06 -35.10 6.58
N ALA A 261 -16.07 -35.88 5.51
CA ALA A 261 -17.28 -36.55 5.03
C ALA A 261 -17.76 -37.64 6.00
N GLU A 262 -16.84 -38.46 6.54
CA GLU A 262 -17.17 -39.45 7.59
C GLU A 262 -17.74 -38.80 8.85
N PHE A 263 -17.06 -37.73 9.32
CA PHE A 263 -17.54 -36.90 10.43
C PHE A 263 -18.94 -36.35 10.17
N SER A 264 -19.12 -35.69 9.01
CA SER A 264 -20.37 -35.01 8.63
C SER A 264 -21.56 -35.95 8.60
N ALA A 265 -21.37 -37.17 8.06
CA ALA A 265 -22.40 -38.18 8.02
C ALA A 265 -22.85 -38.59 9.44
N GLY A 266 -21.87 -38.85 10.32
CA GLY A 266 -22.18 -39.23 11.72
C GLY A 266 -22.79 -38.09 12.52
N PHE A 267 -22.24 -36.86 12.38
CA PHE A 267 -22.73 -35.69 13.07
C PHE A 267 -24.20 -35.38 12.71
N ALA A 268 -24.50 -35.28 11.39
CA ALA A 268 -25.86 -34.95 10.96
C ALA A 268 -26.92 -35.93 11.43
N VAL A 269 -26.63 -37.24 11.40
CA VAL A 269 -27.52 -38.28 11.87
C VAL A 269 -27.79 -38.12 13.37
N ASN A 270 -26.74 -37.94 14.19
CA ASN A 270 -26.92 -37.84 15.65
C ASN A 270 -27.56 -36.49 16.03
N TYR A 271 -27.21 -35.41 15.35
CA TYR A 271 -27.83 -34.11 15.55
C TYR A 271 -29.34 -34.13 15.26
N LEU A 272 -29.76 -34.61 14.09
CA LEU A 272 -31.18 -34.67 13.72
C LEU A 272 -31.98 -35.59 14.64
N LYS A 273 -31.44 -36.76 15.03
CA LYS A 273 -32.07 -37.65 16.02
C LYS A 273 -32.20 -36.98 17.37
N TYR A 274 -31.20 -36.21 17.80
CA TYR A 274 -31.22 -35.49 19.06
C TYR A 274 -32.30 -34.41 19.09
N ILE A 275 -32.27 -33.50 18.08
CA ILE A 275 -33.21 -32.36 18.06
C ILE A 275 -34.67 -32.77 17.79
N SER A 276 -34.90 -33.95 17.19
CA SER A 276 -36.26 -34.46 16.98
C SER A 276 -36.98 -34.84 18.28
N GLY A 277 -36.27 -35.05 19.36
CA GLY A 277 -36.83 -35.51 20.66
C GLY A 277 -37.39 -36.93 20.61
N VAL A 278 -37.15 -37.72 19.56
CA VAL A 278 -37.61 -39.10 19.44
C VAL A 278 -36.89 -40.05 20.40
N ILE A 279 -35.62 -39.76 20.69
CA ILE A 279 -34.80 -40.52 21.63
C ILE A 279 -34.69 -39.77 22.96
N ASP A 280 -34.47 -40.55 24.05
CA ASP A 280 -34.23 -39.93 25.35
C ASP A 280 -33.16 -38.84 25.25
N PRO A 281 -33.42 -37.60 25.70
CA PRO A 281 -32.51 -36.47 25.51
C PRO A 281 -31.12 -36.71 26.07
N THR A 282 -30.99 -37.38 27.21
CA THR A 282 -29.69 -37.68 27.84
C THR A 282 -28.89 -38.66 27.01
N TYR A 283 -29.53 -39.70 26.51
CA TYR A 283 -28.90 -40.68 25.63
C TYR A 283 -28.56 -40.06 24.26
N GLY A 284 -29.46 -39.24 23.74
CA GLY A 284 -29.24 -38.53 22.49
C GLY A 284 -28.05 -37.57 22.57
N TYR A 285 -27.97 -36.79 23.62
CA TYR A 285 -26.84 -35.92 23.87
C TYR A 285 -25.54 -36.72 24.04
N GLN A 286 -25.57 -37.84 24.79
CA GLN A 286 -24.37 -38.68 24.93
C GLN A 286 -23.82 -39.16 23.60
N LYS A 287 -24.67 -39.46 22.61
CA LYS A 287 -24.27 -39.87 21.27
C LYS A 287 -23.77 -38.68 20.43
N LEU A 288 -24.41 -37.52 20.60
CA LEU A 288 -24.02 -36.31 19.90
C LEU A 288 -22.71 -35.72 20.45
N SER A 289 -22.48 -35.84 21.75
CA SER A 289 -21.26 -35.30 22.41
C SER A 289 -19.95 -35.87 21.88
N ASP A 290 -19.99 -37.08 21.26
CA ASP A 290 -18.82 -37.64 20.59
C ASP A 290 -18.39 -36.82 19.34
N TYR A 291 -19.24 -35.93 18.84
CA TYR A 291 -19.01 -35.05 17.70
C TYR A 291 -18.82 -33.59 18.10
N LEU A 292 -19.06 -33.24 19.37
CA LEU A 292 -18.99 -31.85 19.85
C LEU A 292 -17.62 -31.56 20.50
N MET A 293 -17.14 -30.33 20.32
CA MET A 293 -16.00 -29.85 21.10
C MET A 293 -16.46 -29.53 22.53
N PRO A 294 -15.94 -30.24 23.54
CA PRO A 294 -16.37 -30.02 24.92
C PRO A 294 -16.19 -28.57 25.36
N GLY A 295 -17.23 -27.97 25.92
CA GLY A 295 -17.21 -26.59 26.41
C GLY A 295 -17.37 -25.51 25.32
N SER A 296 -17.51 -25.88 24.05
CA SER A 296 -17.90 -24.94 23.01
C SER A 296 -19.32 -24.41 23.21
N ASP A 297 -19.64 -23.28 22.53
CA ASP A 297 -21.01 -22.74 22.57
C ASP A 297 -22.05 -23.78 22.08
N LEU A 298 -21.70 -24.52 21.00
CA LEU A 298 -22.58 -25.58 20.49
C LEU A 298 -22.81 -26.69 21.52
N ASP A 299 -21.76 -27.17 22.21
CA ASP A 299 -21.87 -28.19 23.26
C ASP A 299 -22.76 -27.69 24.40
N ASN A 300 -22.56 -26.45 24.84
CA ASN A 300 -23.37 -25.86 25.91
C ASN A 300 -24.83 -25.69 25.49
N ARG A 301 -25.09 -25.19 24.27
CA ARG A 301 -26.48 -25.08 23.76
C ARG A 301 -27.18 -26.43 23.63
N MET A 302 -26.45 -27.49 23.23
CA MET A 302 -27.03 -28.83 23.14
C MET A 302 -27.32 -29.38 24.54
N LYS A 303 -26.51 -29.12 25.55
CA LYS A 303 -26.82 -29.47 26.96
C LYS A 303 -28.04 -28.75 27.48
N ASP A 304 -28.15 -27.45 27.26
CA ASP A 304 -29.27 -26.64 27.73
C ASP A 304 -30.59 -27.01 27.03
N ALA A 305 -30.53 -27.51 25.80
CA ALA A 305 -31.69 -27.91 25.02
C ALA A 305 -32.33 -29.23 25.54
N MET A 306 -31.65 -30.05 26.35
CA MET A 306 -32.14 -31.36 26.81
C MET A 306 -33.53 -31.28 27.46
N ASP A 307 -33.73 -30.29 28.33
CA ASP A 307 -35.01 -30.12 29.05
C ASP A 307 -36.16 -29.77 28.11
N GLY A 308 -35.90 -28.97 27.05
CA GLY A 308 -36.87 -28.57 26.05
C GLY A 308 -37.28 -29.68 25.10
N LEU A 309 -36.35 -30.56 24.75
CA LEU A 309 -36.58 -31.66 23.80
C LEU A 309 -37.53 -32.76 24.34
N SER A 310 -37.69 -32.89 25.65
CA SER A 310 -38.65 -33.78 26.26
C SER A 310 -40.13 -33.47 25.90
N TRP A 311 -40.40 -32.30 25.35
CA TRP A 311 -41.72 -31.83 24.88
C TRP A 311 -41.92 -31.97 23.34
N ALA A 312 -40.97 -32.55 22.63
CA ALA A 312 -41.10 -32.75 21.20
C ALA A 312 -42.18 -33.82 20.91
N HIS A 313 -43.03 -33.55 19.90
CA HIS A 313 -44.14 -34.44 19.54
C HIS A 313 -43.84 -35.37 18.36
N THR A 314 -42.57 -35.46 17.97
CA THR A 314 -42.14 -36.37 16.89
C THR A 314 -42.16 -37.81 17.40
N SER A 315 -42.82 -38.69 16.66
CA SER A 315 -42.96 -40.11 17.06
C SER A 315 -41.88 -41.01 16.50
N SER A 316 -41.36 -40.69 15.30
CA SER A 316 -40.22 -41.37 14.71
C SER A 316 -39.44 -40.42 13.79
N ILE A 317 -38.16 -40.71 13.60
CA ILE A 317 -37.30 -40.07 12.63
C ILE A 317 -36.42 -41.11 11.92
N THR A 318 -36.36 -41.01 10.60
CA THR A 318 -35.41 -41.75 9.79
C THR A 318 -34.56 -40.73 9.05
N VAL A 319 -33.24 -40.81 9.18
CA VAL A 319 -32.33 -39.99 8.40
C VAL A 319 -32.00 -40.79 7.14
N ASP A 320 -32.53 -40.33 6.01
CA ASP A 320 -32.50 -41.05 4.72
C ASP A 320 -31.17 -40.92 4.04
N SER A 321 -30.57 -39.70 4.14
CA SER A 321 -29.24 -39.41 3.61
C SER A 321 -28.56 -38.29 4.40
N SER A 322 -27.24 -38.35 4.42
CA SER A 322 -26.42 -37.20 4.82
C SER A 322 -25.13 -37.15 4.01
N ARG A 323 -24.71 -35.96 3.63
CA ARG A 323 -23.53 -35.77 2.79
C ARG A 323 -22.84 -34.46 3.11
N LEU A 324 -21.51 -34.47 2.95
CA LEU A 324 -20.71 -33.25 2.84
C LEU A 324 -20.85 -32.72 1.41
N ASN A 325 -21.33 -31.48 1.24
CA ASN A 325 -21.41 -30.80 -0.06
C ASN A 325 -20.07 -30.17 -0.43
N GLY A 326 -19.32 -29.69 0.55
CA GLY A 326 -18.02 -29.09 0.40
C GLY A 326 -17.42 -28.71 1.76
N ALA A 327 -16.12 -28.48 1.77
CA ALA A 327 -15.42 -27.97 2.94
C ALA A 327 -14.33 -27.00 2.52
N LEU A 328 -14.01 -26.06 3.41
CA LEU A 328 -12.95 -25.07 3.26
C LEU A 328 -12.02 -25.16 4.47
N ALA A 329 -10.73 -25.19 4.22
CA ALA A 329 -9.71 -25.12 5.28
C ALA A 329 -9.50 -23.67 5.69
N LEU A 330 -9.71 -23.38 6.98
CA LEU A 330 -9.60 -22.03 7.56
C LEU A 330 -8.23 -21.77 8.19
N GLY A 331 -7.33 -22.77 8.16
CA GLY A 331 -6.05 -22.76 8.89
C GLY A 331 -6.15 -23.35 10.29
N GLU A 332 -5.01 -23.64 10.91
CA GLU A 332 -4.88 -24.13 12.30
C GLU A 332 -5.72 -25.35 12.67
N GLY A 333 -6.10 -26.14 11.66
CA GLY A 333 -6.98 -27.31 11.84
C GLY A 333 -8.47 -27.00 11.91
N PHE A 334 -8.88 -25.77 11.60
CA PHE A 334 -10.27 -25.38 11.48
C PHE A 334 -10.79 -25.58 10.05
N TYR A 335 -12.03 -26.04 9.94
CA TYR A 335 -12.70 -26.27 8.67
C TYR A 335 -14.14 -25.79 8.73
N LEU A 336 -14.62 -25.18 7.64
CA LEU A 336 -16.04 -24.85 7.43
C LEU A 336 -16.64 -25.92 6.53
N CYS A 337 -17.53 -26.73 7.10
CA CYS A 337 -18.20 -27.82 6.40
C CYS A 337 -19.63 -27.42 6.01
N ASP A 338 -19.99 -27.64 4.75
CA ASP A 338 -21.35 -27.49 4.24
C ASP A 338 -21.98 -28.90 4.11
N ILE A 339 -23.01 -29.16 4.92
CA ILE A 339 -23.61 -30.49 5.08
C ILE A 339 -25.08 -30.42 4.73
N SER A 340 -25.58 -31.37 3.92
CA SER A 340 -26.99 -31.59 3.68
C SER A 340 -27.41 -32.93 4.26
N ALA A 341 -28.60 -32.99 4.88
CA ALA A 341 -29.20 -34.22 5.32
C ALA A 341 -30.70 -34.22 5.06
N THR A 342 -31.20 -35.34 4.51
CA THR A 342 -32.63 -35.55 4.34
C THR A 342 -33.14 -36.46 5.44
N ALA A 343 -34.24 -36.10 6.07
CA ALA A 343 -34.86 -36.89 7.12
C ALA A 343 -36.39 -36.93 6.94
N THR A 344 -36.95 -38.11 7.14
CA THR A 344 -38.40 -38.34 7.24
C THR A 344 -38.80 -38.42 8.67
N THR A 345 -39.69 -37.54 9.11
CA THR A 345 -40.27 -37.53 10.46
C THR A 345 -41.75 -37.90 10.42
N PHE A 346 -42.21 -38.63 11.44
CA PHE A 346 -43.60 -38.88 11.66
C PHE A 346 -44.07 -38.22 12.95
N ALA A 347 -45.09 -37.38 12.87
CA ALA A 347 -45.74 -36.78 14.03
C ALA A 347 -47.25 -37.09 14.04
N MET A 348 -47.78 -37.39 15.23
CA MET A 348 -49.18 -37.70 15.41
C MET A 348 -50.06 -36.53 14.95
N GLY A 349 -50.94 -36.78 13.98
CA GLY A 349 -51.84 -35.75 13.42
C GLY A 349 -51.31 -35.04 12.17
N HIS A 350 -50.04 -35.20 11.81
CA HIS A 350 -49.41 -34.57 10.63
C HIS A 350 -48.94 -35.60 9.59
N GLY A 351 -48.79 -36.88 9.98
CA GLY A 351 -48.30 -37.95 9.11
C GLY A 351 -46.78 -37.89 8.90
N GLU A 352 -46.33 -38.45 7.76
CA GLU A 352 -44.91 -38.42 7.38
C GLU A 352 -44.58 -37.10 6.66
N VAL A 353 -43.48 -36.49 7.07
CA VAL A 353 -42.93 -35.26 6.45
C VAL A 353 -41.45 -35.48 6.19
N GLU A 354 -41.08 -35.37 4.92
CA GLU A 354 -39.70 -35.35 4.50
C GLU A 354 -39.15 -33.90 4.55
N THR A 355 -37.98 -33.71 5.13
CA THR A 355 -37.33 -32.42 5.28
C THR A 355 -35.89 -32.52 4.84
N GLU A 356 -35.43 -31.53 4.06
CA GLU A 356 -34.03 -31.32 3.78
C GLU A 356 -33.48 -30.31 4.81
N ASN A 357 -32.35 -30.65 5.41
CA ASN A 357 -31.69 -29.85 6.43
C ASN A 357 -30.29 -29.49 5.94
N ASN A 358 -30.05 -28.19 5.70
CA ASN A 358 -28.79 -27.68 5.29
C ASN A 358 -28.09 -27.01 6.48
N MET A 359 -26.83 -27.38 6.69
CA MET A 359 -26.06 -27.03 7.89
C MET A 359 -24.68 -26.55 7.50
N ARG A 360 -24.27 -25.41 8.00
CA ARG A 360 -22.86 -25.01 8.04
C ARG A 360 -22.30 -25.30 9.40
N VAL A 361 -21.23 -26.08 9.44
CA VAL A 361 -20.61 -26.52 10.69
C VAL A 361 -19.14 -26.13 10.67
N ILE A 362 -18.70 -25.41 11.68
CA ILE A 362 -17.28 -25.22 11.92
C ILE A 362 -16.79 -26.35 12.77
N VAL A 363 -15.76 -27.03 12.30
CA VAL A 363 -15.12 -28.16 12.98
C VAL A 363 -13.66 -27.85 13.24
N LEU A 364 -13.13 -28.44 14.29
CA LEU A 364 -11.71 -28.44 14.65
C LEU A 364 -11.18 -29.87 14.59
N VAL A 365 -10.09 -30.05 13.86
CA VAL A 365 -9.34 -31.30 13.78
C VAL A 365 -8.09 -31.19 14.61
N ARG A 366 -8.00 -31.98 15.71
CA ARG A 366 -6.79 -32.06 16.54
C ARG A 366 -6.41 -33.51 16.80
N ASN A 367 -5.17 -33.87 16.55
CA ASN A 367 -4.64 -35.24 16.75
C ASN A 367 -5.49 -36.32 16.05
N GLY A 368 -6.10 -35.99 14.91
CA GLY A 368 -7.00 -36.89 14.17
C GLY A 368 -8.46 -36.90 14.63
N ASP A 369 -8.77 -36.26 15.74
CA ASP A 369 -10.14 -36.12 16.27
C ASP A 369 -10.82 -34.92 15.59
N VAL A 370 -12.04 -35.10 15.10
CA VAL A 370 -12.86 -34.06 14.47
C VAL A 370 -14.04 -33.70 15.37
N ARG A 371 -14.16 -32.42 15.72
CA ARG A 371 -15.18 -31.93 16.67
C ARG A 371 -15.85 -30.66 16.12
N ALA A 372 -17.20 -30.64 16.19
CA ALA A 372 -17.97 -29.45 15.87
C ALA A 372 -17.89 -28.43 17.00
N ILE A 373 -17.66 -27.17 16.65
CA ILE A 373 -17.63 -26.05 17.60
C ILE A 373 -18.80 -25.08 17.39
N HIS A 374 -19.31 -25.01 16.16
CA HIS A 374 -20.44 -24.13 15.80
C HIS A 374 -21.31 -24.79 14.72
N LEU A 375 -22.60 -24.48 14.75
CA LEU A 375 -23.60 -24.91 13.77
C LEU A 375 -24.53 -23.74 13.43
N LYS A 376 -24.73 -23.51 12.13
CA LYS A 376 -25.75 -22.61 11.57
C LYS A 376 -26.61 -23.40 10.58
N LEU A 377 -27.95 -23.36 10.77
CA LEU A 377 -28.93 -23.90 9.81
C LEU A 377 -29.30 -22.82 8.79
N TYR A 378 -29.55 -23.21 7.54
CA TYR A 378 -29.95 -22.27 6.49
C TYR A 378 -30.89 -22.87 5.44
#